data_e8532c438ab84f110fba7bb71ffd018a
#
_entry.id   e8532c438ab84f110fba7bb71ffd018a
#
_cell.length_a   1.000
_cell.length_b   1.000
_cell.length_c   1.000
_cell.angle_alpha   90.00
_cell.angle_beta   90.00
_cell.angle_gamma   90.00
#
_symmetry.space_group_name_H-M   'P 1'
#
loop_
_entity.id
_entity.type
_entity.pdbx_description
1 polymer ?
#
loop_
_entity_poly.entity_id
_entity_poly.type
_entity_poly.pdbx_seq_one_letter_code
_entity_poly.pdbx_strand_id
1 'polypeptide(L)'
;MIRQRTLKNVIRATGVGLHTGEKVYLTLRPAAVDTGIVFRRVDLPEPVEIKASPENVGDTQLSTTLIKGDVRISTVEHLLSALAGLGIDNAYVDLSAPEVPIMDGSAGPFVFLVQSAGIEEQNAAKRFIRIKRSIKVEDGDKWARFDPFDGFKVGFTIEFDHPAFKGHAQCAEVDFSTTSFVREVSRARTFGFMRDIERLREARLALGGSLDNAVVVDDYRVLNEDGLRYEDEFVKHKILDAIGDLYLLGHSLIGAFHGHKSGHAINNRLLRALLADATAWEEVTFEDAAAAPISFLQPVPAS
;
A
#
# COMPACT_ATOMS: atom_id res chain seq x y z
N MET A 1 2.72 1.92 26.82
CA MET A 1 3.08 0.95 25.75
C MET A 1 2.21 1.18 24.53
N ILE A 2 2.79 1.35 23.35
CA ILE A 2 2.02 1.31 22.11
C ILE A 2 1.63 -0.12 21.81
N ARG A 3 0.33 -0.33 21.56
CA ARG A 3 -0.24 -1.66 21.37
C ARG A 3 -0.45 -2.00 19.91
N GLN A 4 -0.40 -3.28 19.59
CA GLN A 4 -0.86 -3.82 18.31
C GLN A 4 -2.33 -3.50 18.10
N ARG A 5 -2.74 -3.43 16.82
CA ARG A 5 -4.10 -3.09 16.41
C ARG A 5 -4.66 -4.12 15.44
N THR A 6 -5.95 -4.37 15.58
CA THR A 6 -6.75 -5.15 14.65
C THR A 6 -8.08 -4.45 14.39
N LEU A 7 -8.93 -5.01 13.53
CA LEU A 7 -10.30 -4.53 13.34
C LEU A 7 -11.16 -4.96 14.54
N LYS A 8 -12.11 -4.12 14.94
CA LYS A 8 -13.09 -4.47 15.98
C LYS A 8 -14.17 -5.42 15.44
N ASN A 9 -14.62 -5.19 14.21
CA ASN A 9 -15.71 -5.95 13.58
C ASN A 9 -15.30 -6.44 12.19
N VAL A 10 -16.02 -7.45 11.71
CA VAL A 10 -15.94 -7.91 10.33
C VAL A 10 -16.62 -6.90 9.42
N ILE A 11 -15.99 -6.55 8.29
CA ILE A 11 -16.59 -5.69 7.29
C ILE A 11 -16.40 -6.27 5.89
N ARG A 12 -17.36 -5.99 5.01
CA ARG A 12 -17.39 -6.52 3.64
C ARG A 12 -17.54 -5.42 2.62
N ALA A 13 -16.94 -5.65 1.46
CA ALA A 13 -17.11 -4.81 0.29
C ALA A 13 -17.16 -5.68 -0.97
N THR A 14 -17.68 -5.13 -2.05
CA THR A 14 -17.71 -5.75 -3.37
C THR A 14 -17.13 -4.76 -4.37
N GLY A 15 -16.31 -5.25 -5.28
CA GLY A 15 -15.74 -4.45 -6.35
C GLY A 15 -15.30 -5.33 -7.52
N VAL A 16 -14.44 -4.77 -8.35
CA VAL A 16 -13.84 -5.48 -9.50
C VAL A 16 -12.32 -5.41 -9.40
N GLY A 17 -11.64 -6.44 -9.89
CA GLY A 17 -10.19 -6.40 -10.06
C GLY A 17 -9.80 -5.45 -11.20
N LEU A 18 -8.77 -4.62 -11.00
CA LEU A 18 -8.30 -3.68 -12.02
C LEU A 18 -7.82 -4.42 -13.27
N HIS A 19 -7.03 -5.47 -13.09
CA HIS A 19 -6.43 -6.22 -14.18
C HIS A 19 -7.33 -7.34 -14.69
N THR A 20 -7.93 -8.11 -13.79
CA THR A 20 -8.79 -9.25 -14.15
C THR A 20 -10.16 -8.85 -14.67
N GLY A 21 -10.70 -7.72 -14.21
CA GLY A 21 -12.09 -7.33 -14.45
C GLY A 21 -13.11 -8.21 -13.73
N GLU A 22 -12.65 -9.17 -12.91
CA GLU A 22 -13.53 -10.08 -12.19
C GLU A 22 -14.18 -9.40 -10.99
N LYS A 23 -15.44 -9.76 -10.75
CA LYS A 23 -16.12 -9.34 -9.52
C LYS A 23 -15.50 -10.05 -8.32
N VAL A 24 -15.17 -9.27 -7.29
CA VAL A 24 -14.56 -9.79 -6.08
C VAL A 24 -15.33 -9.35 -4.82
N TYR A 25 -15.55 -10.30 -3.93
CA TYR A 25 -16.03 -10.05 -2.57
C TYR A 25 -14.83 -10.02 -1.64
N LEU A 26 -14.65 -8.88 -0.98
CA LEU A 26 -13.64 -8.65 0.03
C LEU A 26 -14.29 -8.72 1.42
N THR A 27 -13.67 -9.48 2.33
CA THR A 27 -14.03 -9.44 3.76
C THR A 27 -12.78 -9.18 4.59
N LEU A 28 -12.79 -8.08 5.33
CA LEU A 28 -11.76 -7.80 6.34
C LEU A 28 -12.24 -8.31 7.68
N ARG A 29 -11.37 -9.04 8.38
CA ARG A 29 -11.69 -9.66 9.68
C ARG A 29 -10.61 -9.38 10.71
N PRO A 30 -11.00 -9.27 12.00
CA PRO A 30 -10.04 -9.25 13.11
C PRO A 30 -9.13 -10.48 13.07
N ALA A 31 -7.90 -10.30 13.55
CA ALA A 31 -6.95 -11.39 13.73
C ALA A 31 -6.29 -11.31 15.11
N ALA A 32 -5.78 -12.43 15.61
CA ALA A 32 -5.07 -12.48 16.89
C ALA A 32 -3.76 -11.67 16.84
N VAL A 33 -3.21 -11.36 18.01
CA VAL A 33 -1.88 -10.74 18.15
C VAL A 33 -0.83 -11.54 17.36
N ASP A 34 0.15 -10.85 16.80
CA ASP A 34 1.27 -11.43 16.04
C ASP A 34 0.89 -12.21 14.77
N THR A 35 -0.36 -12.13 14.31
CA THR A 35 -0.80 -12.75 13.05
C THR A 35 -0.17 -12.05 11.85
N GLY A 36 -0.06 -10.72 11.89
CA GLY A 36 0.26 -9.90 10.72
C GLY A 36 -0.95 -9.76 9.79
N ILE A 37 -0.69 -9.31 8.56
CA ILE A 37 -1.72 -9.24 7.52
C ILE A 37 -1.66 -10.52 6.69
N VAL A 38 -2.77 -11.27 6.67
CA VAL A 38 -2.89 -12.56 5.99
C VAL A 38 -4.01 -12.50 4.97
N PHE A 39 -3.66 -12.62 3.70
CA PHE A 39 -4.59 -12.73 2.60
C PHE A 39 -5.05 -14.18 2.43
N ARG A 40 -6.32 -14.37 2.09
CA ARG A 40 -6.94 -15.70 1.97
C ARG A 40 -7.79 -15.79 0.71
N ARG A 41 -7.52 -16.79 -0.13
CA ARG A 41 -8.40 -17.17 -1.25
C ARG A 41 -9.44 -18.14 -0.72
N VAL A 42 -10.65 -17.62 -0.53
CA VAL A 42 -11.76 -18.38 0.08
C VAL A 42 -12.73 -18.98 -0.96
N ASP A 43 -12.50 -18.70 -2.22
CA ASP A 43 -13.22 -19.26 -3.36
C ASP A 43 -12.67 -20.62 -3.83
N LEU A 44 -11.50 -21.01 -3.35
CA LEU A 44 -10.88 -22.29 -3.66
C LEU A 44 -11.51 -23.42 -2.82
N PRO A 45 -11.46 -24.68 -3.29
CA PRO A 45 -12.00 -25.81 -2.54
C PRO A 45 -11.47 -25.91 -1.11
N GLU A 46 -10.18 -25.60 -0.93
CA GLU A 46 -9.56 -25.38 0.38
C GLU A 46 -9.01 -23.94 0.40
N PRO A 47 -9.37 -23.13 1.41
CA PRO A 47 -8.85 -21.78 1.54
C PRO A 47 -7.32 -21.76 1.64
N VAL A 48 -6.69 -20.92 0.82
CA VAL A 48 -5.23 -20.76 0.83
C VAL A 48 -4.85 -19.43 1.46
N GLU A 49 -4.00 -19.51 2.48
CA GLU A 49 -3.48 -18.34 3.19
C GLU A 49 -2.10 -17.96 2.65
N ILE A 50 -1.93 -16.65 2.39
CA ILE A 50 -0.65 -16.05 1.99
C ILE A 50 -0.40 -14.85 2.88
N LYS A 51 0.64 -14.93 3.70
CA LYS A 51 1.05 -13.80 4.56
C LYS A 51 1.62 -12.67 3.69
N ALA A 52 1.25 -11.44 3.99
CA ALA A 52 1.89 -10.27 3.40
C ALA A 52 3.34 -10.20 3.90
N SER A 53 4.27 -10.56 3.02
CA SER A 53 5.71 -10.48 3.29
C SER A 53 6.50 -10.34 1.99
N PRO A 54 7.73 -9.79 2.03
CA PRO A 54 8.53 -9.61 0.82
C PRO A 54 8.86 -10.92 0.11
N GLU A 55 9.00 -12.01 0.86
CA GLU A 55 9.31 -13.34 0.32
C GLU A 55 8.17 -13.93 -0.51
N ASN A 56 6.93 -13.58 -0.18
CA ASN A 56 5.74 -14.05 -0.87
C ASN A 56 5.39 -13.22 -2.12
N VAL A 57 6.11 -12.13 -2.39
CA VAL A 57 5.96 -11.38 -3.65
C VAL A 57 6.61 -12.17 -4.78
N GLY A 58 5.78 -12.59 -5.73
CA GLY A 58 6.21 -13.41 -6.88
C GLY A 58 6.08 -12.70 -8.23
N ASP A 59 5.28 -11.63 -8.30
CA ASP A 59 5.09 -10.83 -9.51
C ASP A 59 4.91 -9.35 -9.12
N THR A 60 5.48 -8.46 -9.92
CA THR A 60 5.47 -7.01 -9.69
C THR A 60 5.11 -6.23 -10.96
N GLN A 61 4.54 -6.89 -11.97
CA GLN A 61 4.12 -6.25 -13.19
C GLN A 61 2.81 -5.48 -12.95
N LEU A 62 2.90 -4.15 -12.95
CA LEU A 62 1.81 -3.18 -12.76
C LEU A 62 1.11 -3.25 -11.39
N SER A 63 1.42 -4.20 -10.55
CA SER A 63 0.91 -4.33 -9.19
C SER A 63 1.81 -5.24 -8.36
N THR A 64 1.67 -5.20 -7.05
CA THR A 64 2.30 -6.17 -6.16
C THR A 64 1.41 -7.40 -6.03
N THR A 65 1.95 -8.57 -6.39
CA THR A 65 1.24 -9.85 -6.36
C THR A 65 1.92 -10.82 -5.39
N LEU A 66 1.16 -11.31 -4.43
CA LEU A 66 1.57 -12.40 -3.53
C LEU A 66 1.30 -13.74 -4.20
N ILE A 67 2.23 -14.68 -4.08
CA ILE A 67 2.15 -16.00 -4.70
C ILE A 67 2.54 -17.10 -3.70
N LYS A 68 1.74 -18.17 -3.69
CA LYS A 68 2.05 -19.41 -2.98
C LYS A 68 1.63 -20.61 -3.82
N GLY A 69 2.62 -21.35 -4.36
CA GLY A 69 2.36 -22.36 -5.38
C GLY A 69 1.69 -21.74 -6.60
N ASP A 70 0.57 -22.28 -7.01
CA ASP A 70 -0.23 -21.78 -8.15
C ASP A 70 -1.26 -20.70 -7.77
N VAL A 71 -1.37 -20.38 -6.47
CA VAL A 71 -2.33 -19.39 -5.99
C VAL A 71 -1.70 -18.01 -5.96
N ARG A 72 -2.40 -17.04 -6.53
CA ARG A 72 -1.97 -15.64 -6.59
C ARG A 72 -3.03 -14.70 -6.02
N ILE A 73 -2.57 -13.59 -5.46
CA ILE A 73 -3.39 -12.45 -5.03
C ILE A 73 -2.69 -11.18 -5.47
N SER A 74 -3.28 -10.49 -6.43
CA SER A 74 -2.72 -9.30 -7.08
C SER A 74 -3.28 -8.00 -6.50
N THR A 75 -2.59 -6.89 -6.76
CA THR A 75 -3.01 -5.52 -6.43
C THR A 75 -3.24 -5.33 -4.91
N VAL A 76 -2.28 -5.80 -4.11
CA VAL A 76 -2.39 -5.75 -2.64
C VAL A 76 -1.98 -4.39 -2.05
N GLU A 77 -1.25 -3.57 -2.81
CA GLU A 77 -0.58 -2.34 -2.38
C GLU A 77 -1.53 -1.28 -1.81
N HIS A 78 -2.69 -1.03 -2.43
CA HIS A 78 -3.61 0.00 -1.97
C HIS A 78 -4.28 -0.35 -0.63
N LEU A 79 -4.67 -1.63 -0.46
CA LEU A 79 -5.20 -2.12 0.81
C LEU A 79 -4.13 -2.13 1.89
N LEU A 80 -2.92 -2.61 1.59
CA LEU A 80 -1.79 -2.58 2.52
C LEU A 80 -1.45 -1.15 2.93
N SER A 81 -1.53 -0.19 2.00
CA SER A 81 -1.33 1.23 2.28
C SER A 81 -2.35 1.76 3.28
N ALA A 82 -3.63 1.41 3.14
CA ALA A 82 -4.68 1.78 4.09
C ALA A 82 -4.45 1.17 5.48
N LEU A 83 -4.08 -0.12 5.54
CA LEU A 83 -3.79 -0.81 6.80
C LEU A 83 -2.56 -0.19 7.50
N ALA A 84 -1.50 0.10 6.75
CA ALA A 84 -0.32 0.83 7.24
C ALA A 84 -0.69 2.21 7.79
N GLY A 85 -1.47 2.96 7.00
CA GLY A 85 -1.91 4.32 7.34
C GLY A 85 -2.71 4.41 8.63
N LEU A 86 -3.48 3.37 8.94
CA LEU A 86 -4.29 3.27 10.16
C LEU A 86 -3.60 2.48 11.28
N GLY A 87 -2.40 1.96 11.03
CA GLY A 87 -1.60 1.23 12.01
C GLY A 87 -2.16 -0.14 12.38
N ILE A 88 -2.86 -0.82 11.47
CA ILE A 88 -3.41 -2.16 11.68
C ILE A 88 -2.31 -3.20 11.55
N ASP A 89 -1.98 -3.88 12.63
CA ASP A 89 -0.92 -4.90 12.67
C ASP A 89 -1.44 -6.28 12.25
N ASN A 90 -2.69 -6.61 12.61
CA ASN A 90 -3.23 -7.96 12.47
C ASN A 90 -4.61 -7.93 11.80
N ALA A 91 -4.74 -8.59 10.66
CA ALA A 91 -6.01 -8.75 9.96
C ALA A 91 -6.00 -9.95 9.01
N TYR A 92 -7.16 -10.59 8.84
CA TYR A 92 -7.42 -11.48 7.72
C TYR A 92 -8.11 -10.72 6.59
N VAL A 93 -7.67 -10.96 5.38
CA VAL A 93 -8.21 -10.39 4.13
C VAL A 93 -8.73 -11.55 3.27
N ASP A 94 -10.03 -11.83 3.36
CA ASP A 94 -10.67 -12.90 2.58
C ASP A 94 -11.10 -12.35 1.21
N LEU A 95 -10.74 -13.08 0.15
CA LEU A 95 -11.01 -12.71 -1.24
C LEU A 95 -11.64 -13.89 -2.00
N SER A 96 -12.67 -13.59 -2.79
CA SER A 96 -13.35 -14.55 -3.67
C SER A 96 -12.79 -14.60 -5.08
N ALA A 97 -11.65 -13.97 -5.33
CA ALA A 97 -11.01 -13.86 -6.65
C ALA A 97 -9.51 -13.59 -6.49
N PRO A 98 -8.69 -13.75 -7.56
CA PRO A 98 -7.24 -13.63 -7.48
C PRO A 98 -6.71 -12.19 -7.38
N GLU A 99 -7.56 -11.20 -7.19
CA GLU A 99 -7.16 -9.79 -7.14
C GLU A 99 -7.96 -9.03 -6.08
N VAL A 100 -7.30 -8.12 -5.34
CA VAL A 100 -7.96 -7.16 -4.44
C VAL A 100 -8.81 -6.19 -5.28
N PRO A 101 -10.06 -5.86 -4.90
CA PRO A 101 -10.86 -4.94 -5.69
C PRO A 101 -10.21 -3.56 -5.76
N ILE A 102 -10.22 -2.97 -6.96
CA ILE A 102 -9.59 -1.66 -7.19
C ILE A 102 -10.32 -0.50 -6.50
N MET A 103 -11.59 -0.69 -6.20
CA MET A 103 -12.49 0.33 -5.65
C MET A 103 -12.52 1.59 -6.53
N ASP A 104 -12.13 2.75 -6.01
CA ASP A 104 -12.03 4.01 -6.76
C ASP A 104 -10.60 4.29 -7.28
N GLY A 105 -9.71 3.32 -7.20
CA GLY A 105 -8.31 3.45 -7.61
C GLY A 105 -7.36 4.00 -6.55
N SER A 106 -7.86 4.27 -5.35
CA SER A 106 -7.08 4.80 -4.23
C SER A 106 -7.19 3.91 -2.98
N ALA A 107 -6.52 4.29 -1.89
CA ALA A 107 -6.66 3.65 -0.58
C ALA A 107 -7.87 4.18 0.22
N GLY A 108 -8.51 5.26 -0.22
CA GLY A 108 -9.59 5.94 0.50
C GLY A 108 -10.76 5.03 0.90
N PRO A 109 -11.33 4.23 -0.01
CA PRO A 109 -12.40 3.28 0.34
C PRO A 109 -12.00 2.25 1.39
N PHE A 110 -10.74 1.77 1.36
CA PHE A 110 -10.24 0.84 2.38
C PHE A 110 -10.06 1.52 3.74
N VAL A 111 -9.60 2.77 3.76
CA VAL A 111 -9.57 3.60 4.99
C VAL A 111 -10.97 3.69 5.58
N PHE A 112 -11.98 4.02 4.75
CA PHE A 112 -13.37 4.08 5.17
C PHE A 112 -13.89 2.75 5.74
N LEU A 113 -13.58 1.63 5.08
CA LEU A 113 -13.98 0.30 5.55
C LEU A 113 -13.36 -0.02 6.92
N VAL A 114 -12.05 0.19 7.10
CA VAL A 114 -11.37 -0.08 8.37
C VAL A 114 -11.91 0.81 9.49
N GLN A 115 -12.11 2.10 9.23
CA GLN A 115 -12.71 3.02 10.20
C GLN A 115 -14.15 2.62 10.56
N SER A 116 -14.94 2.18 9.58
CA SER A 116 -16.32 1.71 9.79
C SER A 116 -16.38 0.39 10.59
N ALA A 117 -15.41 -0.51 10.38
CA ALA A 117 -15.26 -1.72 11.19
C ALA A 117 -14.88 -1.40 12.64
N GLY A 118 -14.28 -0.24 12.88
CA GLY A 118 -13.64 0.13 14.12
C GLY A 118 -12.28 -0.53 14.29
N ILE A 119 -11.44 0.10 15.12
CA ILE A 119 -10.09 -0.36 15.43
C ILE A 119 -10.04 -0.75 16.90
N GLU A 120 -9.42 -1.89 17.19
CA GLU A 120 -9.24 -2.41 18.55
C GLU A 120 -7.75 -2.54 18.85
N GLU A 121 -7.33 -2.01 20.02
CA GLU A 121 -5.98 -2.24 20.55
C GLU A 121 -5.90 -3.57 21.27
N GLN A 122 -4.87 -4.35 20.94
CA GLN A 122 -4.63 -5.67 21.48
C GLN A 122 -3.61 -5.63 22.61
N ASN A 123 -3.67 -6.63 23.52
CA ASN A 123 -2.76 -6.68 24.65
C ASN A 123 -1.37 -7.25 24.28
N ALA A 124 -0.73 -6.62 23.30
CA ALA A 124 0.65 -6.93 22.88
C ALA A 124 1.35 -5.64 22.41
N ALA A 125 2.65 -5.56 22.62
CA ALA A 125 3.46 -4.42 22.17
C ALA A 125 3.47 -4.35 20.64
N LYS A 126 3.24 -3.15 20.09
CA LYS A 126 3.43 -2.87 18.67
C LYS A 126 4.93 -2.83 18.37
N ARG A 127 5.34 -3.56 17.36
CA ARG A 127 6.72 -3.62 16.89
C ARG A 127 6.91 -2.68 15.71
N PHE A 128 8.10 -2.08 15.65
CA PHE A 128 8.52 -1.20 14.57
C PHE A 128 9.86 -1.69 14.03
N ILE A 129 10.08 -1.55 12.75
CA ILE A 129 11.39 -1.72 12.12
C ILE A 129 12.05 -0.36 12.03
N ARG A 130 13.15 -0.16 12.77
CA ARG A 130 13.96 1.06 12.74
C ARG A 130 15.14 0.88 11.80
N ILE A 131 15.29 1.80 10.85
CA ILE A 131 16.43 1.86 9.95
C ILE A 131 17.64 2.45 10.69
N LYS A 132 18.75 1.72 10.73
CA LYS A 132 19.98 2.10 11.41
C LYS A 132 21.06 2.69 10.51
N ARG A 133 21.05 2.29 9.24
CA ARG A 133 21.95 2.81 8.21
C ARG A 133 21.29 2.79 6.84
N SER A 134 21.85 3.61 5.94
CA SER A 134 21.33 3.69 4.57
C SER A 134 21.50 2.39 3.83
N ILE A 135 20.43 2.00 3.13
CA ILE A 135 20.43 0.91 2.14
C ILE A 135 19.81 1.43 0.86
N LYS A 136 20.41 1.14 -0.27
CA LYS A 136 19.95 1.55 -1.61
C LYS A 136 19.98 0.38 -2.58
N VAL A 137 18.98 0.31 -3.45
CA VAL A 137 18.95 -0.57 -4.62
C VAL A 137 18.72 0.24 -5.87
N GLU A 138 19.35 -0.15 -6.97
CA GLU A 138 19.31 0.58 -8.24
C GLU A 138 19.01 -0.37 -9.40
N ASP A 139 18.41 0.19 -10.45
CA ASP A 139 18.17 -0.46 -11.72
C ASP A 139 18.16 0.60 -12.83
N GLY A 140 19.31 0.78 -13.50
CA GLY A 140 19.53 1.89 -14.41
C GLY A 140 19.44 3.23 -13.69
N ASP A 141 18.55 4.09 -14.16
CA ASP A 141 18.28 5.41 -13.57
C ASP A 141 17.23 5.39 -12.45
N LYS A 142 16.67 4.22 -12.16
CA LYS A 142 15.65 4.03 -11.12
C LYS A 142 16.31 3.53 -9.83
N TRP A 143 15.84 4.02 -8.70
CA TRP A 143 16.35 3.57 -7.40
C TRP A 143 15.34 3.75 -6.28
N ALA A 144 15.57 3.00 -5.20
CA ALA A 144 14.91 3.19 -3.93
C ALA A 144 15.93 3.08 -2.78
N ARG A 145 15.72 3.86 -1.72
CA ARG A 145 16.64 3.95 -0.60
C ARG A 145 15.91 4.11 0.72
N PHE A 146 16.44 3.46 1.75
CA PHE A 146 16.17 3.76 3.15
C PHE A 146 17.31 4.55 3.76
N ASP A 147 16.97 5.53 4.60
CA ASP A 147 17.88 6.28 5.44
C ASP A 147 17.39 6.29 6.89
N PRO A 148 18.30 6.35 7.90
CA PRO A 148 17.91 6.61 9.27
C PRO A 148 17.15 7.94 9.40
N PHE A 149 16.03 7.90 10.12
CA PHE A 149 15.22 9.07 10.41
C PHE A 149 14.37 8.80 11.66
N ASP A 150 14.21 9.78 12.51
CA ASP A 150 13.37 9.67 13.71
C ASP A 150 11.93 10.08 13.37
N GLY A 151 11.18 9.14 12.80
CA GLY A 151 9.85 9.28 12.25
C GLY A 151 9.66 8.29 11.10
N PHE A 152 8.61 8.46 10.31
CA PHE A 152 8.47 7.77 9.04
C PHE A 152 8.22 8.80 7.94
N LYS A 153 9.15 8.91 7.02
CA LYS A 153 9.11 9.85 5.91
C LYS A 153 9.13 9.10 4.58
N VAL A 154 8.29 9.52 3.66
CA VAL A 154 8.21 8.93 2.32
C VAL A 154 8.36 10.02 1.28
N GLY A 155 9.48 10.00 0.56
CA GLY A 155 9.75 10.86 -0.58
C GLY A 155 9.67 10.08 -1.89
N PHE A 156 9.14 10.68 -2.93
CA PHE A 156 9.06 10.05 -4.24
C PHE A 156 9.27 11.06 -5.37
N THR A 157 9.99 10.65 -6.41
CA THR A 157 10.17 11.42 -7.65
C THR A 157 9.74 10.56 -8.83
N ILE A 158 8.84 11.11 -9.65
CA ILE A 158 8.47 10.57 -10.96
C ILE A 158 9.04 11.47 -12.04
N GLU A 159 9.26 10.94 -13.25
CA GLU A 159 9.68 11.71 -14.42
C GLU A 159 8.87 11.28 -15.62
N PHE A 160 7.89 12.11 -15.98
CA PHE A 160 7.08 11.93 -17.18
C PHE A 160 7.21 13.18 -18.06
N ASP A 161 7.79 13.02 -19.25
CA ASP A 161 7.76 14.06 -20.27
C ASP A 161 6.46 13.96 -21.06
N HIS A 162 5.41 14.52 -20.47
CA HIS A 162 4.07 14.46 -21.03
C HIS A 162 3.30 15.76 -20.73
N PRO A 163 2.52 16.33 -21.68
CA PRO A 163 1.79 17.58 -21.47
C PRO A 163 0.91 17.61 -20.23
N ALA A 164 0.23 16.50 -19.91
CA ALA A 164 -0.63 16.37 -18.73
C ALA A 164 0.13 16.48 -17.40
N PHE A 165 1.45 16.35 -17.40
CA PHE A 165 2.28 16.48 -16.18
C PHE A 165 2.94 17.85 -16.07
N LYS A 166 2.85 18.68 -17.13
CA LYS A 166 3.37 20.04 -17.10
C LYS A 166 2.55 20.90 -16.14
N GLY A 167 3.25 21.53 -15.19
CA GLY A 167 2.62 22.34 -14.14
C GLY A 167 2.21 21.56 -12.89
N HIS A 168 2.33 20.21 -12.89
CA HIS A 168 2.13 19.39 -11.71
C HIS A 168 3.46 18.99 -11.08
N ALA A 169 3.50 18.92 -9.75
CA ALA A 169 4.69 18.47 -9.05
C ALA A 169 4.96 16.99 -9.34
N GLN A 170 6.18 16.69 -9.76
CA GLN A 170 6.67 15.33 -9.99
C GLN A 170 7.56 14.81 -8.84
N CYS A 171 7.68 15.59 -7.77
CA CYS A 171 8.36 15.22 -6.55
C CYS A 171 7.49 15.61 -5.36
N ALA A 172 7.34 14.71 -4.40
CA ALA A 172 6.64 14.98 -3.15
C ALA A 172 7.30 14.23 -1.99
N GLU A 173 7.16 14.77 -0.80
CA GLU A 173 7.60 14.16 0.45
C GLU A 173 6.49 14.29 1.48
N VAL A 174 6.22 13.23 2.21
CA VAL A 174 5.22 13.19 3.28
C VAL A 174 5.90 12.71 4.56
N ASP A 175 5.79 13.51 5.61
CA ASP A 175 6.10 13.10 6.99
C ASP A 175 4.86 12.39 7.54
N PHE A 176 4.99 11.08 7.75
CA PHE A 176 3.86 10.20 7.94
C PHE A 176 3.28 10.30 9.36
N SER A 177 1.99 10.50 9.37
CA SER A 177 1.10 10.20 10.50
C SER A 177 -0.22 9.68 9.92
N THR A 178 -1.09 9.07 10.72
CA THR A 178 -2.44 8.73 10.22
C THR A 178 -3.15 9.95 9.63
N THR A 179 -3.02 11.11 10.27
CA THR A 179 -3.67 12.33 9.79
C THR A 179 -3.13 12.80 8.44
N SER A 180 -1.80 12.86 8.26
CA SER A 180 -1.19 13.24 6.98
C SER A 180 -1.53 12.22 5.89
N PHE A 181 -1.46 10.93 6.20
CA PHE A 181 -1.83 9.87 5.25
C PHE A 181 -3.27 10.02 4.77
N VAL A 182 -4.24 10.14 5.69
CA VAL A 182 -5.66 10.24 5.32
C VAL A 182 -5.96 11.52 4.52
N ARG A 183 -5.36 12.66 4.91
CA ARG A 183 -5.62 13.96 4.26
C ARG A 183 -4.90 14.14 2.92
N GLU A 184 -3.67 13.67 2.83
CA GLU A 184 -2.76 14.08 1.75
C GLU A 184 -2.45 12.95 0.76
N VAL A 185 -2.64 11.67 1.16
CA VAL A 185 -2.19 10.53 0.35
C VAL A 185 -3.32 9.58 0.00
N SER A 186 -4.17 9.21 0.96
CA SER A 186 -5.06 8.05 0.86
C SER A 186 -6.00 8.07 -0.35
N ARG A 187 -6.36 9.25 -0.86
CA ARG A 187 -7.31 9.43 -1.97
C ARG A 187 -6.63 9.60 -3.34
N ALA A 188 -5.31 9.54 -3.41
CA ALA A 188 -4.58 9.60 -4.68
C ALA A 188 -4.87 8.35 -5.51
N ARG A 189 -5.40 8.54 -6.73
CA ARG A 189 -5.82 7.45 -7.61
C ARG A 189 -4.66 6.94 -8.46
N THR A 190 -4.73 5.65 -8.79
CA THR A 190 -3.89 5.07 -9.84
C THR A 190 -4.15 5.78 -11.18
N PHE A 191 -3.18 5.74 -12.07
CA PHE A 191 -3.27 6.41 -13.36
C PHE A 191 -2.70 5.56 -14.49
N GLY A 192 -3.17 5.82 -15.70
CA GLY A 192 -2.70 5.15 -16.90
C GLY A 192 -2.84 6.01 -18.13
N PHE A 193 -2.09 5.66 -19.18
CA PHE A 193 -2.10 6.36 -20.45
C PHE A 193 -3.01 5.65 -21.45
N MET A 194 -3.87 6.41 -22.12
CA MET A 194 -4.82 5.87 -23.11
C MET A 194 -4.09 5.08 -24.21
N ARG A 195 -2.93 5.56 -24.64
CA ARG A 195 -2.09 4.88 -25.64
C ARG A 195 -1.64 3.47 -25.25
N ASP A 196 -1.60 3.15 -23.95
CA ASP A 196 -1.18 1.84 -23.44
C ASP A 196 -2.34 0.87 -23.25
N ILE A 197 -3.60 1.36 -23.26
CA ILE A 197 -4.79 0.58 -22.92
C ILE A 197 -4.99 -0.61 -23.85
N GLU A 198 -4.85 -0.42 -25.17
CA GLU A 198 -5.03 -1.52 -26.12
C GLU A 198 -4.01 -2.63 -25.88
N ARG A 199 -2.73 -2.28 -25.71
CA ARG A 199 -1.66 -3.22 -25.39
C ARG A 199 -1.89 -3.93 -24.07
N LEU A 200 -2.36 -3.22 -23.04
CA LEU A 200 -2.68 -3.81 -21.75
C LEU A 200 -3.84 -4.82 -21.86
N ARG A 201 -4.88 -4.48 -22.61
CA ARG A 201 -6.03 -5.38 -22.84
C ARG A 201 -5.65 -6.63 -23.64
N GLU A 202 -4.79 -6.50 -24.65
CA GLU A 202 -4.22 -7.64 -25.37
C GLU A 202 -3.43 -8.57 -24.44
N ALA A 203 -2.72 -8.00 -23.47
CA ALA A 203 -2.02 -8.73 -22.42
C ALA A 203 -2.96 -9.22 -21.28
N ARG A 204 -4.28 -9.06 -21.41
CA ARG A 204 -5.29 -9.36 -20.38
C ARG A 204 -5.06 -8.60 -19.07
N LEU A 205 -4.62 -7.36 -19.18
CA LEU A 205 -4.43 -6.42 -18.07
C LEU A 205 -5.39 -5.24 -18.21
N ALA A 206 -5.67 -4.54 -17.13
CA ALA A 206 -6.56 -3.38 -17.05
C ALA A 206 -7.98 -3.64 -17.59
N LEU A 207 -8.48 -4.90 -17.52
CA LEU A 207 -9.80 -5.27 -18.01
C LEU A 207 -10.93 -4.63 -17.22
N GLY A 208 -10.72 -4.34 -15.93
CA GLY A 208 -11.65 -3.64 -15.04
C GLY A 208 -11.39 -2.13 -14.93
N GLY A 209 -10.40 -1.60 -15.66
CA GLY A 209 -10.05 -0.18 -15.63
C GLY A 209 -11.10 0.71 -16.29
N SER A 210 -11.44 1.82 -15.62
CA SER A 210 -12.39 2.83 -16.08
C SER A 210 -12.02 4.22 -15.53
N LEU A 211 -12.71 5.26 -15.99
CA LEU A 211 -12.58 6.61 -15.44
C LEU A 211 -13.06 6.73 -13.97
N ASP A 212 -13.82 5.74 -13.49
CA ASP A 212 -14.30 5.71 -12.10
C ASP A 212 -13.21 5.23 -11.12
N ASN A 213 -12.20 4.48 -11.63
CA ASN A 213 -11.18 3.85 -10.79
C ASN A 213 -9.73 4.12 -11.22
N ALA A 214 -9.52 5.04 -12.15
CA ALA A 214 -8.19 5.48 -12.55
C ALA A 214 -8.22 6.91 -13.09
N VAL A 215 -7.13 7.63 -12.93
CA VAL A 215 -6.86 8.84 -13.70
C VAL A 215 -6.34 8.41 -15.07
N VAL A 216 -7.11 8.71 -16.11
CA VAL A 216 -6.73 8.36 -17.50
C VAL A 216 -6.20 9.59 -18.21
N VAL A 217 -5.04 9.43 -18.84
CA VAL A 217 -4.31 10.49 -19.53
C VAL A 217 -4.25 10.17 -21.02
N ASP A 218 -4.75 11.07 -21.88
CA ASP A 218 -4.53 10.99 -23.33
C ASP A 218 -3.19 11.64 -23.72
N ASP A 219 -2.95 11.91 -24.97
CA ASP A 219 -1.69 12.51 -25.43
C ASP A 219 -1.48 13.96 -24.95
N TYR A 220 -2.50 14.60 -24.39
CA TYR A 220 -2.49 16.03 -24.06
C TYR A 220 -2.92 16.33 -22.62
N ARG A 221 -3.89 15.61 -22.07
CA ARG A 221 -4.59 15.98 -20.82
C ARG A 221 -5.13 14.78 -20.03
N VAL A 222 -5.58 15.07 -18.82
CA VAL A 222 -6.43 14.19 -18.01
C VAL A 222 -7.82 14.13 -18.61
N LEU A 223 -8.38 12.93 -18.77
CA LEU A 223 -9.72 12.70 -19.35
C LEU A 223 -10.85 12.69 -18.31
N ASN A 224 -10.54 12.48 -17.05
CA ASN A 224 -11.54 12.50 -15.97
C ASN A 224 -12.18 13.88 -15.87
N GLU A 225 -13.51 13.96 -15.97
CA GLU A 225 -14.26 15.24 -15.97
C GLU A 225 -14.04 16.04 -14.69
N ASP A 226 -13.96 15.36 -13.52
CA ASP A 226 -13.69 15.98 -12.22
C ASP A 226 -12.22 16.39 -12.01
N GLY A 227 -11.33 16.13 -12.99
CA GLY A 227 -9.91 16.42 -12.90
C GLY A 227 -9.19 15.59 -11.82
N LEU A 228 -8.16 16.19 -11.22
CA LEU A 228 -7.35 15.59 -10.17
C LEU A 228 -7.92 15.90 -8.78
N ARG A 229 -7.77 14.97 -7.83
CA ARG A 229 -8.14 15.14 -6.42
C ARG A 229 -7.11 15.93 -5.61
N TYR A 230 -5.85 15.90 -6.07
CA TYR A 230 -4.71 16.66 -5.53
C TYR A 230 -3.95 17.28 -6.70
N GLU A 231 -3.38 18.43 -6.49
CA GLU A 231 -2.53 19.09 -7.50
C GLU A 231 -1.34 18.21 -7.91
N ASP A 232 -0.84 17.40 -6.98
CA ASP A 232 0.26 16.47 -7.11
C ASP A 232 -0.18 14.98 -7.05
N GLU A 233 -1.41 14.67 -7.50
CA GLU A 233 -2.04 13.34 -7.35
C GLU A 233 -1.17 12.21 -7.93
N PHE A 234 -0.52 12.41 -9.05
CA PHE A 234 0.31 11.40 -9.70
C PHE A 234 1.46 10.91 -8.79
N VAL A 235 2.24 11.85 -8.25
CA VAL A 235 3.35 11.47 -7.36
C VAL A 235 2.86 11.00 -6.00
N LYS A 236 1.74 11.53 -5.49
CA LYS A 236 1.11 11.05 -4.25
C LYS A 236 0.59 9.64 -4.37
N HIS A 237 0.09 9.24 -5.55
CA HIS A 237 -0.26 7.85 -5.77
C HIS A 237 0.97 6.93 -5.68
N LYS A 238 2.12 7.35 -6.21
CA LYS A 238 3.36 6.58 -6.04
C LYS A 238 3.84 6.49 -4.59
N ILE A 239 3.56 7.52 -3.78
CA ILE A 239 3.77 7.47 -2.33
C ILE A 239 2.82 6.47 -1.68
N LEU A 240 1.54 6.46 -2.09
CA LEU A 240 0.54 5.49 -1.62
C LEU A 240 0.98 4.05 -1.90
N ASP A 241 1.38 3.76 -3.14
CA ASP A 241 1.92 2.46 -3.56
C ASP A 241 3.13 2.06 -2.71
N ALA A 242 4.09 3.00 -2.54
CA ALA A 242 5.29 2.75 -1.74
C ALA A 242 4.94 2.40 -0.28
N ILE A 243 4.04 3.15 0.37
CA ILE A 243 3.60 2.86 1.74
C ILE A 243 3.04 1.44 1.84
N GLY A 244 2.22 1.02 0.87
CA GLY A 244 1.67 -0.34 0.82
C GLY A 244 2.74 -1.41 0.61
N ASP A 245 3.64 -1.20 -0.35
CA ASP A 245 4.75 -2.12 -0.61
C ASP A 245 5.68 -2.26 0.60
N LEU A 246 6.00 -1.14 1.27
CA LEU A 246 6.86 -1.14 2.46
C LEU A 246 6.22 -1.87 3.65
N TYR A 247 4.88 -1.89 3.72
CA TYR A 247 4.16 -2.58 4.79
C TYR A 247 4.25 -4.11 4.71
N LEU A 248 4.75 -4.65 3.60
CA LEU A 248 5.16 -6.06 3.49
C LEU A 248 6.25 -6.46 4.50
N LEU A 249 6.99 -5.51 5.08
CA LEU A 249 7.89 -5.79 6.22
C LEU A 249 7.15 -6.36 7.44
N GLY A 250 5.82 -6.25 7.49
CA GLY A 250 4.97 -6.78 8.57
C GLY A 250 4.88 -5.88 9.80
N HIS A 251 5.61 -4.78 9.83
CA HIS A 251 5.63 -3.81 10.93
C HIS A 251 5.72 -2.38 10.40
N SER A 252 5.28 -1.41 11.21
CA SER A 252 5.47 0.01 10.91
C SER A 252 6.97 0.35 10.87
N LEU A 253 7.36 1.26 9.97
CA LEU A 253 8.75 1.61 9.72
C LEU A 253 9.10 2.91 10.45
N ILE A 254 10.30 2.96 11.04
CA ILE A 254 10.94 4.19 11.53
C ILE A 254 12.19 4.40 10.66
N GLY A 255 12.14 5.42 9.82
CA GLY A 255 13.17 5.74 8.83
C GLY A 255 12.59 6.60 7.71
N ALA A 256 13.44 7.02 6.78
CA ALA A 256 13.04 7.71 5.57
C ALA A 256 13.16 6.78 4.37
N PHE A 257 12.13 6.75 3.54
CA PHE A 257 12.14 6.10 2.23
C PHE A 257 12.20 7.15 1.14
N HIS A 258 13.02 6.94 0.15
CA HIS A 258 13.08 7.74 -1.06
C HIS A 258 13.06 6.84 -2.30
N GLY A 259 12.07 7.07 -3.17
CA GLY A 259 11.95 6.42 -4.47
C GLY A 259 12.18 7.40 -5.61
N HIS A 260 13.04 7.06 -6.56
CA HIS A 260 13.23 7.79 -7.81
C HIS A 260 12.86 6.88 -8.96
N LYS A 261 11.76 7.18 -9.63
CA LYS A 261 11.20 6.36 -10.72
C LYS A 261 11.02 4.89 -10.33
N SER A 262 10.97 4.59 -9.02
CA SER A 262 10.84 3.22 -8.53
C SER A 262 9.43 2.69 -8.76
N GLY A 263 9.28 1.39 -8.64
CA GLY A 263 8.02 0.67 -8.70
C GLY A 263 8.09 -0.56 -7.81
N HIS A 264 7.05 -1.40 -7.87
CA HIS A 264 6.90 -2.56 -6.99
C HIS A 264 8.12 -3.49 -6.98
N ALA A 265 8.75 -3.71 -8.15
CA ALA A 265 9.95 -4.55 -8.25
C ALA A 265 11.13 -4.00 -7.43
N ILE A 266 11.44 -2.71 -7.60
CA ILE A 266 12.55 -2.05 -6.89
C ILE A 266 12.23 -1.94 -5.40
N ASN A 267 10.98 -1.58 -5.05
CA ASN A 267 10.53 -1.53 -3.66
C ASN A 267 10.72 -2.88 -2.98
N ASN A 268 10.28 -3.97 -3.61
CA ASN A 268 10.46 -5.33 -3.05
C ASN A 268 11.94 -5.73 -2.94
N ARG A 269 12.77 -5.40 -3.94
CA ARG A 269 14.23 -5.62 -3.86
C ARG A 269 14.85 -4.89 -2.69
N LEU A 270 14.41 -3.65 -2.41
CA LEU A 270 14.88 -2.87 -1.26
C LEU A 270 14.50 -3.53 0.06
N LEU A 271 13.26 -4.04 0.20
CA LEU A 271 12.83 -4.77 1.39
C LEU A 271 13.66 -6.03 1.62
N ARG A 272 13.90 -6.80 0.57
CA ARG A 272 14.74 -8.01 0.64
C ARG A 272 16.18 -7.66 1.00
N ALA A 273 16.74 -6.60 0.43
CA ALA A 273 18.09 -6.13 0.76
C ALA A 273 18.19 -5.69 2.23
N LEU A 274 17.16 -5.00 2.74
CA LEU A 274 17.09 -4.62 4.16
C LEU A 274 17.11 -5.85 5.06
N LEU A 275 16.22 -6.81 4.81
CA LEU A 275 16.09 -8.01 5.64
C LEU A 275 17.32 -8.91 5.59
N ALA A 276 18.06 -8.92 4.47
CA ALA A 276 19.32 -9.65 4.33
C ALA A 276 20.47 -9.05 5.13
N ASP A 277 20.38 -7.80 5.54
CA ASP A 277 21.41 -7.10 6.29
C ASP A 277 20.93 -6.75 7.72
N ALA A 278 21.07 -7.70 8.63
CA ALA A 278 20.68 -7.55 10.03
C ALA A 278 21.37 -6.38 10.76
N THR A 279 22.42 -5.77 10.19
CA THR A 279 23.07 -4.58 10.77
C THR A 279 22.40 -3.28 10.39
N ALA A 280 21.55 -3.29 9.37
CA ALA A 280 20.92 -2.10 8.81
C ALA A 280 19.62 -1.71 9.50
N TRP A 281 19.06 -2.58 10.31
CA TRP A 281 17.78 -2.34 11.00
C TRP A 281 17.76 -3.01 12.37
N GLU A 282 16.77 -2.67 13.16
CA GLU A 282 16.44 -3.32 14.42
C GLU A 282 14.93 -3.29 14.66
N GLU A 283 14.43 -4.26 15.41
CA GLU A 283 13.05 -4.24 15.92
C GLU A 283 13.00 -3.48 17.24
N VAL A 284 12.05 -2.54 17.35
CA VAL A 284 11.87 -1.73 18.57
C VAL A 284 10.40 -1.67 18.99
N THR A 285 10.17 -1.48 20.28
CA THR A 285 8.86 -1.23 20.91
C THR A 285 8.94 0.02 21.77
N PHE A 286 7.79 0.63 22.08
CA PHE A 286 7.73 1.84 22.91
C PHE A 286 6.81 1.61 24.11
N GLU A 287 7.36 1.68 25.32
CA GLU A 287 6.61 1.64 26.56
C GLU A 287 5.78 2.90 26.78
N ASP A 288 6.31 4.05 26.38
CA ASP A 288 5.60 5.33 26.37
C ASP A 288 5.21 5.71 24.94
N ALA A 289 3.92 5.94 24.73
CA ALA A 289 3.42 6.39 23.43
C ALA A 289 3.96 7.76 23.02
N ALA A 290 4.29 8.63 23.99
CA ALA A 290 4.87 9.94 23.72
C ALA A 290 6.34 9.87 23.22
N ALA A 291 7.01 8.74 23.47
CA ALA A 291 8.37 8.52 22.99
C ALA A 291 8.43 7.98 21.55
N ALA A 292 7.27 7.60 20.96
CA ALA A 292 7.25 7.11 19.60
C ALA A 292 7.29 8.26 18.59
N PRO A 293 8.14 8.16 17.57
CA PRO A 293 8.28 9.22 16.58
C PRO A 293 7.15 9.22 15.51
N ILE A 294 6.19 8.30 15.63
CA ILE A 294 5.05 8.17 14.69
C ILE A 294 3.76 8.22 15.49
N SER A 295 2.79 9.02 15.03
CA SER A 295 1.47 9.11 15.62
C SER A 295 0.41 8.40 14.80
N PHE A 296 -0.41 7.58 15.48
CA PHE A 296 -1.61 6.97 14.92
C PHE A 296 -2.85 7.58 15.58
N LEU A 297 -3.92 7.78 14.81
CA LEU A 297 -5.21 8.19 15.38
C LEU A 297 -5.63 7.20 16.47
N GLN A 298 -6.06 7.74 17.61
CA GLN A 298 -6.57 6.89 18.69
C GLN A 298 -7.89 6.26 18.27
N PRO A 299 -8.12 4.98 18.58
CA PRO A 299 -9.42 4.35 18.41
C PRO A 299 -10.48 5.16 19.16
N VAL A 300 -11.65 5.36 18.54
CA VAL A 300 -12.76 6.02 19.23
C VAL A 300 -13.20 5.11 20.39
N PRO A 301 -13.25 5.62 21.65
CA PRO A 301 -13.73 4.83 22.76
C PRO A 301 -15.13 4.27 22.45
N ALA A 302 -15.37 3.02 22.82
CA ALA A 302 -16.70 2.46 22.74
C ALA A 302 -17.63 3.25 23.67
N SER A 303 -18.65 3.88 23.09
CA SER A 303 -19.75 4.52 23.84
C SER A 303 -20.61 3.50 24.53
#